data_c51b010a9bb210845ff02f262ff2636c
#
_entry.id   c51b010a9bb210845ff02f262ff2636c
#
_cell.length_a   1.000
_cell.length_b   1.000
_cell.length_c   1.000
_cell.angle_alpha   90.00
_cell.angle_beta   90.00
_cell.angle_gamma   90.00
#
_symmetry.space_group_name_H-M   'P 1'
#
loop_
_entity.id
_entity.type
_entity.pdbx_description
1 polymer ?
#
loop_
_entity_poly.entity_id
_entity_poly.type
_entity_poly.pdbx_seq_one_letter_code
_entity_poly.pdbx_strand_id
1 'polypeptide(L)'
;MATNGDKSLKEPSTAKEVHALHNILRSDPQRYLRIVNSWIDENPQNAHALFERHFAWMKIGDPRQALLDLNNVVELDPDMSAFFSRGLVHRHLGQYDQALEDFGHGEAIDPKQWENDVFGIYYQADTHARLGNESAALACCARLPEDFWTPGIHSAPAGGKAEIADALRRMAAEARNKRTARG
;
A
#
# COMPACT_ATOMS: atom_id res chain seq x y z
N MET A 1 27.32 -15.26 -1.93
CA MET A 1 28.19 -14.88 -0.79
C MET A 1 27.82 -13.47 -0.41
N ALA A 2 27.23 -13.26 0.78
CA ALA A 2 26.93 -11.92 1.26
C ALA A 2 28.26 -11.20 1.51
N THR A 3 28.43 -10.02 0.93
CA THR A 3 29.60 -9.20 1.18
C THR A 3 29.54 -8.71 2.63
N ASN A 4 30.67 -8.79 3.35
CA ASN A 4 30.80 -8.36 4.77
C ASN A 4 30.29 -6.91 5.04
N GLY A 5 30.05 -6.10 4.03
CA GLY A 5 29.56 -4.73 4.14
C GLY A 5 28.05 -4.61 4.41
N ASP A 6 27.25 -5.65 4.12
CA ASP A 6 25.79 -5.57 4.26
C ASP A 6 25.33 -5.81 5.72
N LYS A 7 26.11 -6.57 6.51
CA LYS A 7 25.82 -6.88 7.93
C LYS A 7 26.10 -5.73 8.91
N SER A 8 26.66 -4.61 8.44
CA SER A 8 27.06 -3.49 9.31
C SER A 8 26.14 -2.26 9.19
N LEU A 9 25.18 -2.27 8.29
CA LEU A 9 24.22 -1.16 8.16
C LEU A 9 23.19 -1.29 9.27
N LYS A 10 23.26 -0.37 10.23
CA LYS A 10 22.26 -0.21 11.30
C LYS A 10 20.95 0.34 10.72
N GLU A 11 19.88 0.16 11.46
CA GLU A 11 18.63 0.85 11.17
C GLU A 11 18.84 2.35 11.05
N PRO A 12 18.23 2.99 10.04
CA PRO A 12 18.39 4.41 9.81
C PRO A 12 17.76 5.22 10.95
N SER A 13 18.51 6.18 11.45
CA SER A 13 18.08 7.10 12.52
C SER A 13 17.84 8.52 12.02
N THR A 14 18.21 8.80 10.77
CA THR A 14 18.09 10.12 10.15
C THR A 14 17.41 10.02 8.80
N ALA A 15 16.72 11.09 8.36
CA ALA A 15 16.11 11.18 7.04
C ALA A 15 17.12 10.92 5.89
N LYS A 16 18.38 11.31 6.06
CA LYS A 16 19.44 11.05 5.09
C LYS A 16 19.75 9.55 4.96
N GLU A 17 19.78 8.84 6.09
CA GLU A 17 20.00 7.38 6.12
C GLU A 17 18.82 6.62 5.54
N VAL A 18 17.57 7.03 5.87
CA VAL A 18 16.36 6.50 5.25
C VAL A 18 16.39 6.68 3.73
N HIS A 19 16.74 7.88 3.25
CA HIS A 19 16.87 8.13 1.82
C HIS A 19 17.95 7.26 1.15
N ALA A 20 19.10 7.09 1.80
CA ALA A 20 20.16 6.22 1.31
C ALA A 20 19.71 4.75 1.24
N LEU A 21 19.00 4.28 2.24
CA LEU A 21 18.43 2.93 2.29
C LEU A 21 17.42 2.72 1.16
N HIS A 22 16.49 3.66 0.95
CA HIS A 22 15.52 3.57 -0.14
C HIS A 22 16.14 3.68 -1.54
N ASN A 23 17.31 4.30 -1.68
CA ASN A 23 18.07 4.24 -2.93
C ASN A 23 18.61 2.82 -3.21
N ILE A 24 19.00 2.08 -2.16
CA ILE A 24 19.35 0.65 -2.29
C ILE A 24 18.12 -0.14 -2.73
N LEU A 25 16.95 0.08 -2.12
CA LEU A 25 15.70 -0.58 -2.53
C LEU A 25 15.38 -0.37 -4.03
N ARG A 26 15.64 0.82 -4.56
CA ARG A 26 15.39 1.13 -5.98
C ARG A 26 16.36 0.45 -6.92
N SER A 27 17.65 0.39 -6.55
CA SER A 27 18.73 -0.12 -7.41
C SER A 27 19.03 -1.60 -7.23
N ASP A 28 18.91 -2.13 -6.00
CA ASP A 28 19.20 -3.51 -5.64
C ASP A 28 18.27 -3.98 -4.50
N PRO A 29 17.02 -4.36 -4.80
CA PRO A 29 16.07 -4.80 -3.79
C PRO A 29 16.51 -6.09 -3.06
N GLN A 30 17.34 -6.92 -3.67
CA GLN A 30 17.91 -8.11 -3.02
C GLN A 30 18.94 -7.73 -1.95
N ARG A 31 19.75 -6.73 -2.22
CA ARG A 31 20.67 -6.18 -1.23
C ARG A 31 19.91 -5.53 -0.07
N TYR A 32 18.89 -4.74 -0.38
CA TYR A 32 18.01 -4.16 0.63
C TYR A 32 17.42 -5.24 1.54
N LEU A 33 16.90 -6.32 0.95
CA LEU A 33 16.32 -7.44 1.68
C LEU A 33 17.34 -8.07 2.65
N ARG A 34 18.61 -8.26 2.22
CA ARG A 34 19.65 -8.79 3.11
C ARG A 34 19.95 -7.87 4.29
N ILE A 35 19.96 -6.56 4.06
CA ILE A 35 20.18 -5.56 5.13
C ILE A 35 19.04 -5.64 6.15
N VAL A 36 17.80 -5.57 5.70
CA VAL A 36 16.63 -5.58 6.60
C VAL A 36 16.49 -6.91 7.32
N ASN A 37 16.81 -8.03 6.66
CA ASN A 37 16.83 -9.33 7.31
C ASN A 37 17.83 -9.38 8.47
N SER A 38 18.99 -8.69 8.37
CA SER A 38 19.93 -8.68 9.49
C SER A 38 19.38 -7.99 10.74
N TRP A 39 18.51 -6.99 10.59
CA TRP A 39 17.83 -6.34 11.71
C TRP A 39 16.75 -7.25 12.33
N ILE A 40 16.04 -8.01 11.49
CA ILE A 40 15.05 -8.99 11.96
C ILE A 40 15.73 -10.18 12.65
N ASP A 41 16.91 -10.61 12.17
CA ASP A 41 17.71 -11.67 12.83
C ASP A 41 18.16 -11.22 14.23
N GLU A 42 18.45 -9.92 14.43
CA GLU A 42 18.78 -9.35 15.74
C GLU A 42 17.56 -9.20 16.64
N ASN A 43 16.42 -8.81 16.06
CA ASN A 43 15.15 -8.67 16.77
C ASN A 43 13.97 -9.10 15.89
N PRO A 44 13.47 -10.35 16.01
CA PRO A 44 12.37 -10.89 15.21
C PRO A 44 11.03 -10.15 15.35
N GLN A 45 10.84 -9.38 16.43
CA GLN A 45 9.64 -8.56 16.69
C GLN A 45 9.85 -7.08 16.35
N ASN A 46 10.86 -6.75 15.55
CA ASN A 46 11.10 -5.40 15.10
C ASN A 46 10.05 -5.01 14.03
N ALA A 47 8.96 -4.35 14.46
CA ALA A 47 7.88 -3.92 13.59
C ALA A 47 8.37 -3.00 12.47
N HIS A 48 9.32 -2.09 12.75
CA HIS A 48 9.90 -1.21 11.74
C HIS A 48 10.67 -2.00 10.68
N ALA A 49 11.50 -2.96 11.07
CA ALA A 49 12.24 -3.79 10.12
C ALA A 49 11.30 -4.65 9.25
N LEU A 50 10.24 -5.23 9.84
CA LEU A 50 9.21 -5.95 9.09
C LEU A 50 8.47 -5.00 8.12
N PHE A 51 8.14 -3.78 8.57
CA PHE A 51 7.54 -2.76 7.71
C PHE A 51 8.46 -2.38 6.55
N GLU A 52 9.75 -2.18 6.78
CA GLU A 52 10.72 -1.93 5.71
C GLU A 52 10.85 -3.14 4.75
N ARG A 53 10.81 -4.37 5.26
CA ARG A 53 10.96 -5.57 4.44
C ARG A 53 9.83 -5.76 3.43
N HIS A 54 8.60 -5.34 3.75
CA HIS A 54 7.48 -5.46 2.82
C HIS A 54 7.71 -4.70 1.50
N PHE A 55 8.40 -3.55 1.53
CA PHE A 55 8.75 -2.82 0.30
C PHE A 55 9.67 -3.63 -0.61
N ALA A 56 10.62 -4.36 -0.03
CA ALA A 56 11.49 -5.22 -0.82
C ALA A 56 10.70 -6.36 -1.47
N TRP A 57 9.81 -7.02 -0.73
CA TRP A 57 8.97 -8.08 -1.27
C TRP A 57 8.07 -7.58 -2.40
N MET A 58 7.44 -6.43 -2.23
CA MET A 58 6.65 -5.81 -3.30
C MET A 58 7.51 -5.50 -4.53
N LYS A 59 8.72 -5.01 -4.34
CA LYS A 59 9.65 -4.67 -5.42
C LYS A 59 10.17 -5.90 -6.18
N ILE A 60 10.35 -7.01 -5.47
CA ILE A 60 10.78 -8.30 -6.06
C ILE A 60 9.62 -9.02 -6.74
N GLY A 61 8.38 -8.65 -6.44
CA GLY A 61 7.17 -9.27 -6.99
C GLY A 61 6.63 -10.42 -6.14
N ASP A 62 6.91 -10.43 -4.84
CA ASP A 62 6.33 -11.38 -3.89
C ASP A 62 5.39 -10.69 -2.87
N PRO A 63 4.18 -10.30 -3.28
CA PRO A 63 3.23 -9.62 -2.42
C PRO A 63 2.71 -10.52 -1.28
N ARG A 64 2.86 -11.85 -1.39
CA ARG A 64 2.45 -12.76 -0.31
C ARG A 64 3.39 -12.67 0.88
N GLN A 65 4.70 -12.56 0.65
CA GLN A 65 5.67 -12.32 1.71
C GLN A 65 5.49 -10.92 2.33
N ALA A 66 5.21 -9.91 1.50
CA ALA A 66 4.87 -8.56 1.99
C ALA A 66 3.64 -8.60 2.93
N LEU A 67 2.62 -9.38 2.59
CA LEU A 67 1.42 -9.53 3.41
C LEU A 67 1.71 -10.23 4.76
N LEU A 68 2.60 -11.23 4.78
CA LEU A 68 3.01 -11.88 6.02
C LEU A 68 3.73 -10.90 6.96
N ASP A 69 4.64 -10.09 6.43
CA ASP A 69 5.32 -9.06 7.21
C ASP A 69 4.33 -8.03 7.77
N LEU A 70 3.43 -7.52 6.93
CA LEU A 70 2.45 -6.51 7.35
C LEU A 70 1.40 -7.05 8.33
N ASN A 71 1.06 -8.33 8.30
CA ASN A 71 0.25 -8.94 9.35
C ASN A 71 0.94 -8.85 10.71
N ASN A 72 2.23 -9.20 10.76
CA ASN A 72 3.00 -9.07 12.00
C ASN A 72 3.15 -7.60 12.43
N VAL A 73 3.33 -6.67 11.49
CA VAL A 73 3.39 -5.23 11.80
C VAL A 73 2.09 -4.76 12.46
N VAL A 74 0.93 -5.09 11.88
CA VAL A 74 -0.38 -4.70 12.44
C VAL A 74 -0.63 -5.33 13.82
N GLU A 75 -0.07 -6.51 14.10
CA GLU A 75 -0.18 -7.12 15.43
C GLU A 75 0.76 -6.46 16.47
N LEU A 76 1.95 -6.03 16.04
CA LEU A 76 2.99 -5.48 16.92
C LEU A 76 2.82 -3.97 17.16
N ASP A 77 2.47 -3.24 16.12
CA ASP A 77 2.38 -1.77 16.11
C ASP A 77 1.28 -1.31 15.13
N PRO A 78 0.00 -1.39 15.53
CA PRO A 78 -1.13 -1.05 14.68
C PRO A 78 -1.26 0.47 14.52
N ASP A 79 -0.72 1.01 13.44
CA ASP A 79 -0.87 2.41 13.05
C ASP A 79 -1.56 2.55 11.69
N MET A 80 -1.89 3.79 11.31
CA MET A 80 -2.53 4.10 10.03
C MET A 80 -1.69 3.62 8.84
N SER A 81 -0.36 3.76 8.91
CA SER A 81 0.56 3.40 7.82
C SER A 81 0.63 1.88 7.62
N ALA A 82 0.59 1.11 8.72
CA ALA A 82 0.56 -0.34 8.70
C ALA A 82 -0.70 -0.87 8.00
N PHE A 83 -1.87 -0.39 8.41
CA PHE A 83 -3.13 -0.75 7.77
C PHE A 83 -3.20 -0.28 6.33
N PHE A 84 -2.80 0.96 6.02
CA PHE A 84 -2.76 1.45 4.66
C PHE A 84 -1.89 0.58 3.75
N SER A 85 -0.67 0.25 4.19
CA SER A 85 0.26 -0.58 3.42
C SER A 85 -0.29 -2.00 3.22
N ARG A 86 -0.89 -2.60 4.24
CA ARG A 86 -1.52 -3.92 4.14
C ARG A 86 -2.71 -3.90 3.18
N GLY A 87 -3.54 -2.87 3.25
CA GLY A 87 -4.65 -2.64 2.32
C GLY A 87 -4.18 -2.52 0.87
N LEU A 88 -3.05 -1.83 0.61
CA LEU A 88 -2.46 -1.78 -0.74
C LEU A 88 -1.99 -3.16 -1.22
N VAL A 89 -1.41 -3.98 -0.36
CA VAL A 89 -0.99 -5.35 -0.71
C VAL A 89 -2.22 -6.24 -0.97
N HIS A 90 -3.26 -6.18 -0.12
CA HIS A 90 -4.53 -6.86 -0.36
C HIS A 90 -5.14 -6.45 -1.70
N ARG A 91 -5.19 -5.15 -1.98
CA ARG A 91 -5.66 -4.63 -3.27
C ARG A 91 -4.85 -5.17 -4.45
N HIS A 92 -3.51 -5.22 -4.33
CA HIS A 92 -2.63 -5.79 -5.36
C HIS A 92 -2.92 -7.27 -5.62
N LEU A 93 -3.27 -8.03 -4.57
CA LEU A 93 -3.66 -9.44 -4.65
C LEU A 93 -5.11 -9.65 -5.13
N GLY A 94 -5.86 -8.57 -5.40
CA GLY A 94 -7.28 -8.63 -5.79
C GLY A 94 -8.23 -8.94 -4.63
N GLN A 95 -7.75 -8.86 -3.41
CA GLN A 95 -8.48 -9.07 -2.16
C GLN A 95 -9.12 -7.75 -1.72
N TYR A 96 -10.10 -7.28 -2.51
CA TYR A 96 -10.63 -5.91 -2.39
C TYR A 96 -11.44 -5.66 -1.11
N ASP A 97 -12.14 -6.68 -0.60
CA ASP A 97 -12.89 -6.55 0.66
C ASP A 97 -11.94 -6.35 1.85
N GLN A 98 -10.85 -7.13 1.92
CA GLN A 98 -9.82 -6.98 2.94
C GLN A 98 -9.09 -5.63 2.82
N ALA A 99 -8.85 -5.17 1.59
CA ALA A 99 -8.25 -3.86 1.38
C ALA A 99 -9.13 -2.73 1.93
N LEU A 100 -10.46 -2.79 1.72
CA LEU A 100 -11.38 -1.80 2.28
C LEU A 100 -11.48 -1.87 3.80
N GLU A 101 -11.43 -3.07 4.37
CA GLU A 101 -11.39 -3.25 5.82
C GLU A 101 -10.14 -2.57 6.42
N ASP A 102 -8.97 -2.79 5.84
CA ASP A 102 -7.73 -2.16 6.26
C ASP A 102 -7.75 -0.63 6.10
N PHE A 103 -8.23 -0.11 4.96
CA PHE A 103 -8.39 1.33 4.79
C PHE A 103 -9.35 1.93 5.81
N GLY A 104 -10.43 1.23 6.16
CA GLY A 104 -11.35 1.63 7.22
C GLY A 104 -10.70 1.63 8.61
N HIS A 105 -9.85 0.67 8.93
CA HIS A 105 -9.07 0.66 10.18
C HIS A 105 -8.08 1.83 10.23
N GLY A 106 -7.36 2.10 9.15
CA GLY A 106 -6.45 3.25 9.06
C GLY A 106 -7.17 4.58 9.25
N GLU A 107 -8.33 4.76 8.60
CA GLU A 107 -9.18 5.95 8.77
C GLU A 107 -9.70 6.10 10.20
N ALA A 108 -10.04 4.99 10.87
CA ALA A 108 -10.52 5.01 12.25
C ALA A 108 -9.44 5.35 13.28
N ILE A 109 -8.17 5.00 13.01
CA ILE A 109 -7.03 5.32 13.90
C ILE A 109 -6.73 6.81 13.90
N ASP A 110 -6.64 7.43 12.73
CA ASP A 110 -6.40 8.87 12.59
C ASP A 110 -7.27 9.46 11.45
N PRO A 111 -8.55 9.78 11.75
CA PRO A 111 -9.46 10.32 10.74
C PRO A 111 -8.96 11.64 10.15
N LYS A 112 -8.28 12.47 10.95
CA LYS A 112 -7.77 13.77 10.51
C LYS A 112 -6.58 13.62 9.55
N GLN A 113 -5.68 12.71 9.84
CA GLN A 113 -4.57 12.41 8.95
C GLN A 113 -5.09 11.75 7.67
N TRP A 114 -6.07 10.84 7.77
CA TRP A 114 -6.71 10.20 6.62
C TRP A 114 -7.40 11.18 5.69
N GLU A 115 -8.10 12.19 6.21
CA GLU A 115 -8.70 13.26 5.39
C GLU A 115 -7.67 14.02 4.53
N ASN A 116 -6.42 14.06 4.95
CA ASN A 116 -5.31 14.68 4.22
C ASN A 116 -4.53 13.66 3.37
N ASP A 117 -4.78 12.37 3.51
CA ASP A 117 -4.15 11.34 2.69
C ASP A 117 -4.93 11.15 1.38
N VAL A 118 -4.64 12.03 0.43
CA VAL A 118 -5.28 12.01 -0.91
C VAL A 118 -5.09 10.67 -1.64
N PHE A 119 -3.99 9.97 -1.40
CA PHE A 119 -3.76 8.66 -2.00
C PHE A 119 -4.54 7.55 -1.30
N GLY A 120 -4.72 7.61 0.02
CA GLY A 120 -5.60 6.72 0.76
C GLY A 120 -7.02 6.78 0.26
N ILE A 121 -7.56 7.99 0.15
CA ILE A 121 -8.90 8.27 -0.40
C ILE A 121 -9.02 7.77 -1.86
N TYR A 122 -8.00 8.05 -2.68
CA TYR A 122 -7.96 7.62 -4.08
C TYR A 122 -7.98 6.09 -4.25
N TYR A 123 -7.16 5.36 -3.47
CA TYR A 123 -7.16 3.90 -3.52
C TYR A 123 -8.43 3.27 -2.94
N GLN A 124 -9.03 3.90 -1.94
CA GLN A 124 -10.34 3.49 -1.41
C GLN A 124 -11.42 3.62 -2.50
N ALA A 125 -11.43 4.74 -3.25
CA ALA A 125 -12.34 4.96 -4.37
C ALA A 125 -12.18 3.89 -5.48
N ASP A 126 -10.94 3.63 -5.91
CA ASP A 126 -10.62 2.59 -6.90
C ASP A 126 -11.02 1.20 -6.43
N THR A 127 -10.81 0.88 -5.16
CA THR A 127 -11.14 -0.43 -4.60
C THR A 127 -12.66 -0.65 -4.56
N HIS A 128 -13.45 0.37 -4.18
CA HIS A 128 -14.90 0.32 -4.28
C HIS A 128 -15.39 0.09 -5.72
N ALA A 129 -14.79 0.76 -6.69
CA ALA A 129 -15.15 0.58 -8.11
C ALA A 129 -14.86 -0.85 -8.60
N ARG A 130 -13.74 -1.46 -8.18
CA ARG A 130 -13.40 -2.86 -8.48
C ARG A 130 -14.40 -3.87 -7.91
N LEU A 131 -15.05 -3.53 -6.82
CA LEU A 131 -16.14 -4.31 -6.23
C LEU A 131 -17.51 -4.05 -6.87
N GLY A 132 -17.62 -3.08 -7.77
CA GLY A 132 -18.87 -2.65 -8.38
C GLY A 132 -19.69 -1.67 -7.53
N ASN A 133 -19.12 -1.17 -6.44
CA ASN A 133 -19.74 -0.24 -5.50
C ASN A 133 -19.60 1.22 -5.99
N GLU A 134 -20.29 1.57 -7.08
CA GLU A 134 -20.16 2.86 -7.77
C GLU A 134 -20.42 4.05 -6.84
N SER A 135 -21.51 4.03 -6.07
CA SER A 135 -21.86 5.14 -5.18
C SER A 135 -20.78 5.43 -4.14
N ALA A 136 -20.20 4.37 -3.53
CA ALA A 136 -19.12 4.52 -2.56
C ALA A 136 -17.82 5.01 -3.24
N ALA A 137 -17.51 4.49 -4.43
CA ALA A 137 -16.36 4.94 -5.21
C ALA A 137 -16.43 6.44 -5.53
N LEU A 138 -17.59 6.92 -5.96
CA LEU A 138 -17.80 8.34 -6.28
C LEU A 138 -17.82 9.21 -5.02
N ALA A 139 -18.35 8.71 -3.90
CA ALA A 139 -18.31 9.42 -2.62
C ALA A 139 -16.88 9.63 -2.14
N CYS A 140 -16.01 8.61 -2.23
CA CYS A 140 -14.58 8.77 -1.95
C CYS A 140 -13.91 9.74 -2.95
N CYS A 141 -14.19 9.62 -4.24
CA CYS A 141 -13.64 10.51 -5.27
C CYS A 141 -14.04 11.98 -5.01
N ALA A 142 -15.23 12.25 -4.51
CA ALA A 142 -15.69 13.60 -4.17
C ALA A 142 -14.85 14.27 -3.07
N ARG A 143 -14.23 13.48 -2.18
CA ARG A 143 -13.32 13.96 -1.11
C ARG A 143 -11.95 14.42 -1.63
N LEU A 144 -11.56 14.01 -2.84
CA LEU A 144 -10.29 14.45 -3.44
C LEU A 144 -10.31 15.97 -3.70
N PRO A 145 -9.17 16.67 -3.56
CA PRO A 145 -9.05 18.07 -3.95
C PRO A 145 -9.44 18.31 -5.42
N GLU A 146 -9.93 19.51 -5.75
CA GLU A 146 -10.35 19.84 -7.12
C GLU A 146 -9.18 19.84 -8.11
N ASP A 147 -7.97 20.16 -7.65
CA ASP A 147 -6.72 20.17 -8.41
C ASP A 147 -5.96 18.85 -8.34
N PHE A 148 -6.55 17.82 -7.72
CA PHE A 148 -5.93 16.49 -7.66
C PHE A 148 -5.71 15.92 -9.05
N TRP A 149 -4.49 15.50 -9.32
CA TRP A 149 -4.10 14.83 -10.55
C TRP A 149 -3.11 13.70 -10.28
N THR A 150 -3.20 12.60 -11.02
CA THR A 150 -2.28 11.47 -10.92
C THR A 150 -2.02 10.85 -12.30
N PRO A 151 -0.78 10.40 -12.57
CA PRO A 151 -0.48 9.62 -13.80
C PRO A 151 -1.11 8.22 -13.82
N GLY A 152 -1.83 7.86 -12.74
CA GLY A 152 -2.25 6.48 -12.49
C GLY A 152 -1.12 5.64 -11.93
N ILE A 153 -1.35 5.05 -10.78
CA ILE A 153 -0.37 4.19 -10.08
C ILE A 153 -1.04 2.91 -9.60
N HIS A 154 -0.27 1.81 -9.62
CA HIS A 154 -0.76 0.51 -9.18
C HIS A 154 -2.09 0.09 -9.83
N SER A 155 -2.23 0.32 -11.14
CA SER A 155 -3.41 0.02 -11.94
C SER A 155 -4.69 0.79 -11.57
N ALA A 156 -4.60 1.86 -10.78
CA ALA A 156 -5.69 2.77 -10.51
C ALA A 156 -5.78 3.86 -11.60
N PRO A 157 -6.95 4.51 -11.81
CA PRO A 157 -7.18 5.45 -12.91
C PRO A 157 -6.23 6.64 -12.93
N ALA A 158 -5.82 7.05 -14.12
CA ALA A 158 -5.05 8.29 -14.34
C ALA A 158 -5.97 9.49 -14.60
N GLY A 159 -5.44 10.70 -14.40
CA GLY A 159 -6.09 11.95 -14.76
C GLY A 159 -6.41 12.85 -13.59
N GLY A 160 -7.18 13.88 -13.82
CA GLY A 160 -7.76 14.74 -12.80
C GLY A 160 -9.02 14.13 -12.19
N LYS A 161 -9.59 14.81 -11.22
CA LYS A 161 -10.75 14.34 -10.45
C LYS A 161 -11.94 13.90 -11.33
N ALA A 162 -12.24 14.65 -12.40
CA ALA A 162 -13.35 14.33 -13.30
C ALA A 162 -13.09 13.06 -14.12
N GLU A 163 -11.89 12.92 -14.70
CA GLU A 163 -11.50 11.75 -15.47
C GLU A 163 -11.46 10.49 -14.59
N ILE A 164 -11.00 10.64 -13.35
CA ILE A 164 -11.00 9.56 -12.35
C ILE A 164 -12.45 9.14 -12.05
N ALA A 165 -13.36 10.08 -11.79
CA ALA A 165 -14.77 9.76 -11.54
C ALA A 165 -15.41 8.99 -12.70
N ASP A 166 -15.14 9.37 -13.94
CA ASP A 166 -15.63 8.65 -15.12
C ASP A 166 -15.02 7.26 -15.28
N ALA A 167 -13.74 7.11 -14.96
CA ALA A 167 -13.08 5.81 -14.94
C ALA A 167 -13.68 4.89 -13.86
N LEU A 168 -13.93 5.41 -12.66
CA LEU A 168 -14.53 4.65 -11.57
C LEU A 168 -15.95 4.16 -11.91
N ARG A 169 -16.77 4.97 -12.60
CA ARG A 169 -18.10 4.56 -13.10
C ARG A 169 -17.98 3.38 -14.07
N ARG A 170 -17.08 3.47 -15.05
CA ARG A 170 -16.86 2.38 -16.02
C ARG A 170 -16.38 1.11 -15.33
N MET A 171 -15.41 1.20 -14.43
CA MET A 171 -14.88 0.06 -13.68
C MET A 171 -15.97 -0.62 -12.84
N ALA A 172 -16.80 0.15 -12.15
CA ALA A 172 -17.89 -0.38 -11.34
C ALA A 172 -18.95 -1.09 -12.20
N ALA A 173 -19.29 -0.54 -13.36
CA ALA A 173 -20.20 -1.17 -14.31
C ALA A 173 -19.63 -2.50 -14.83
N GLU A 174 -18.36 -2.54 -15.22
CA GLU A 174 -17.68 -3.76 -15.67
C GLU A 174 -17.62 -4.83 -14.57
N ALA A 175 -17.36 -4.44 -13.32
CA ALA A 175 -17.32 -5.37 -12.19
C ALA A 175 -18.70 -6.00 -11.94
N ARG A 176 -19.79 -5.24 -12.00
CA ARG A 176 -21.16 -5.73 -11.89
C ARG A 176 -21.51 -6.71 -13.02
N ASN A 177 -21.16 -6.36 -14.27
CA ASN A 177 -21.42 -7.21 -15.43
C ASN A 177 -20.68 -8.56 -15.34
N LYS A 178 -19.43 -8.56 -14.86
CA LYS A 178 -18.65 -9.79 -14.63
C LYS A 178 -19.26 -10.69 -13.55
N ARG A 179 -19.88 -10.10 -12.52
CA ARG A 179 -20.59 -10.84 -11.46
C ARG A 179 -21.85 -11.52 -11.99
N THR A 180 -22.68 -10.79 -12.74
CA THR A 180 -23.91 -11.34 -13.34
C THR A 180 -23.65 -12.42 -14.38
N ALA A 181 -22.52 -12.39 -15.09
CA ALA A 181 -22.14 -13.40 -16.08
C ALA A 181 -21.60 -14.71 -15.45
N ARG A 182 -21.33 -14.74 -14.16
CA ARG A 182 -20.77 -15.90 -13.43
C ARG A 182 -21.76 -16.59 -12.51
N GLY A 183 -22.93 -16.02 -12.30
CA GLY A 183 -24.05 -16.56 -11.50
C GLY A 183 -25.14 -17.09 -12.40
#